data_312257ab00650073a268a7155e4ce744
#
_entry.id   312257ab00650073a268a7155e4ce744
#
_cell.length_a   1.000
_cell.length_b   1.000
_cell.length_c   1.000
_cell.angle_alpha   90.00
_cell.angle_beta   90.00
_cell.angle_gamma   90.00
#
_symmetry.space_group_name_H-M   'P 1'
#
loop_
_entity.id
_entity.type
_entity.pdbx_description
1 polymer ?
#
loop_
_entity_poly.entity_id
_entity_poly.type
_entity_poly.pdbx_seq_one_letter_code
_entity_poly.pdbx_strand_id
1 'polypeptide(L)'
;AQSVDFSDVYYTGSQSIVYRTGDEYTDFSELTGKTIAVLEGSQSDLIASGENKDYGIVSGATVKRFKNASSAIMELKNKGADVVIIDTIMAEIYCRQTDGIKSIPVEGTEEDTVFCVQKGNSDCAQLLNDGLKKVKENGTYDELYAKYFSGEEDDNVQITETQDKNVGIFGTLKFIFVDENRWQYYVNGLGTTLLVSLLSVFVGLLLGLIVAIIRINADRKGKKTIGSLIATF
;
A
#
# COMPACT_ATOMS: atom_id res chain seq x y z
N ALA A 1 9.01 -8.42 -20.80
CA ALA A 1 9.73 -8.48 -19.53
C ALA A 1 10.97 -9.38 -19.65
N GLN A 2 12.12 -8.92 -19.13
CA GLN A 2 13.34 -9.72 -19.21
C GLN A 2 13.42 -10.80 -18.12
N SER A 3 12.71 -10.61 -16.99
CA SER A 3 12.88 -11.40 -15.77
C SER A 3 11.70 -12.30 -15.42
N VAL A 4 10.54 -12.13 -16.07
CA VAL A 4 9.30 -12.86 -15.78
C VAL A 4 8.59 -13.22 -17.07
N ASP A 5 7.73 -14.24 -17.01
CA ASP A 5 6.73 -14.56 -18.03
C ASP A 5 5.34 -14.26 -17.46
N PHE A 6 4.33 -14.10 -18.34
CA PHE A 6 3.00 -13.68 -17.97
C PHE A 6 1.95 -14.70 -18.41
N SER A 7 0.84 -14.74 -17.70
CA SER A 7 -0.39 -15.43 -18.12
C SER A 7 -1.11 -14.66 -19.22
N ASP A 8 -2.22 -15.21 -19.69
CA ASP A 8 -3.21 -14.46 -20.45
C ASP A 8 -3.84 -13.36 -19.59
N VAL A 9 -4.38 -12.34 -20.26
CA VAL A 9 -5.07 -11.22 -19.59
C VAL A 9 -6.35 -11.74 -18.94
N TYR A 10 -6.51 -11.45 -17.65
CA TYR A 10 -7.73 -11.82 -16.94
C TYR A 10 -8.64 -10.62 -16.65
N TYR A 11 -8.10 -9.41 -16.59
CA TYR A 11 -8.84 -8.19 -16.38
C TYR A 11 -8.16 -7.03 -17.11
N THR A 12 -8.96 -6.12 -17.70
CA THR A 12 -8.48 -4.86 -18.28
C THR A 12 -9.13 -3.72 -17.51
N GLY A 13 -8.33 -2.94 -16.81
CA GLY A 13 -8.74 -1.76 -16.06
C GLY A 13 -8.53 -0.48 -16.84
N SER A 14 -9.01 0.63 -16.31
CA SER A 14 -8.74 1.98 -16.80
C SER A 14 -8.63 2.95 -15.63
N GLN A 15 -8.20 4.19 -15.88
CA GLN A 15 -8.12 5.24 -14.88
C GLN A 15 -9.36 6.13 -14.97
N SER A 16 -9.77 6.68 -13.82
CA SER A 16 -10.89 7.61 -13.72
C SER A 16 -10.48 8.90 -13.04
N ILE A 17 -11.11 9.99 -13.47
CA ILE A 17 -11.07 11.26 -12.76
C ILE A 17 -12.23 11.27 -11.76
N VAL A 18 -11.92 11.41 -10.47
CA VAL A 18 -12.89 11.63 -9.41
C VAL A 18 -12.92 13.11 -9.05
N TYR A 19 -14.11 13.68 -9.00
CA TYR A 19 -14.32 15.11 -8.77
C TYR A 19 -15.53 15.36 -7.86
N ARG A 20 -15.64 16.57 -7.29
CA ARG A 20 -16.80 16.94 -6.48
C ARG A 20 -18.02 17.17 -7.35
N THR A 21 -19.19 16.82 -6.84
CA THR A 21 -20.47 17.15 -7.51
C THR A 21 -20.58 18.65 -7.74
N GLY A 22 -20.75 19.05 -8.99
CA GLY A 22 -20.77 20.44 -9.43
C GLY A 22 -19.50 20.91 -10.17
N ASP A 23 -18.40 20.16 -10.04
CA ASP A 23 -17.25 20.26 -10.90
C ASP A 23 -17.42 19.16 -11.98
N GLU A 24 -17.31 19.46 -13.26
CA GLU A 24 -17.44 18.45 -14.32
C GLU A 24 -16.16 18.42 -15.14
N TYR A 25 -15.65 17.22 -15.36
CA TYR A 25 -14.47 16.96 -16.20
C TYR A 25 -14.77 15.83 -17.16
N THR A 26 -14.20 15.87 -18.35
CA THR A 26 -14.39 14.85 -19.38
C THR A 26 -13.09 14.20 -19.80
N ASP A 27 -11.96 14.88 -19.62
CA ASP A 27 -10.66 14.45 -20.11
C ASP A 27 -9.51 15.02 -19.24
N PHE A 28 -8.34 14.40 -19.34
CA PHE A 28 -7.13 14.89 -18.65
C PHE A 28 -6.65 16.26 -19.12
N SER A 29 -6.96 16.68 -20.33
CA SER A 29 -6.57 18.00 -20.86
C SER A 29 -7.16 19.16 -20.06
N GLU A 30 -8.30 18.95 -19.41
CA GLU A 30 -8.96 19.96 -18.57
C GLU A 30 -8.29 20.13 -17.19
N LEU A 31 -7.34 19.27 -16.85
CA LEU A 31 -6.65 19.27 -15.56
C LEU A 31 -5.42 20.19 -15.53
N THR A 32 -5.14 20.90 -16.60
CA THR A 32 -4.05 21.89 -16.65
C THR A 32 -4.20 22.94 -15.55
N GLY A 33 -3.16 23.12 -14.74
CA GLY A 33 -3.16 24.07 -13.63
C GLY A 33 -3.94 23.64 -12.39
N LYS A 34 -4.54 22.44 -12.40
CA LYS A 34 -5.30 21.87 -11.27
C LYS A 34 -4.38 21.18 -10.27
N THR A 35 -4.89 21.01 -9.06
CA THR A 35 -4.25 20.19 -8.04
C THR A 35 -4.84 18.77 -8.11
N ILE A 36 -3.99 17.79 -8.41
CA ILE A 36 -4.38 16.41 -8.62
C ILE A 36 -3.86 15.56 -7.46
N ALA A 37 -4.73 14.84 -6.79
CA ALA A 37 -4.34 13.85 -5.79
C ALA A 37 -4.25 12.45 -6.43
N VAL A 38 -3.17 11.72 -6.11
CA VAL A 38 -2.88 10.39 -6.66
C VAL A 38 -2.30 9.47 -5.58
N LEU A 39 -2.30 8.16 -5.85
CA LEU A 39 -1.51 7.21 -5.07
C LEU A 39 -0.05 7.27 -5.51
N GLU A 40 0.85 7.39 -4.54
CA GLU A 40 2.30 7.42 -4.78
C GLU A 40 2.77 6.15 -5.51
N GLY A 41 3.45 6.33 -6.64
CA GLY A 41 4.01 5.25 -7.44
C GLY A 41 3.01 4.43 -8.24
N SER A 42 1.75 4.84 -8.32
CA SER A 42 0.73 4.21 -9.16
C SER A 42 0.80 4.71 -10.61
N GLN A 43 0.03 4.09 -11.49
CA GLN A 43 -0.13 4.58 -12.85
C GLN A 43 -0.75 5.98 -12.88
N SER A 44 -1.70 6.26 -11.99
CA SER A 44 -2.28 7.60 -11.83
C SER A 44 -1.20 8.66 -11.52
N ASP A 45 -0.19 8.31 -10.74
CA ASP A 45 0.94 9.21 -10.44
C ASP A 45 1.79 9.47 -11.71
N LEU A 46 2.08 8.42 -12.49
CA LEU A 46 2.81 8.55 -13.76
C LEU A 46 2.06 9.44 -14.76
N ILE A 47 0.74 9.29 -14.84
CA ILE A 47 -0.13 10.12 -15.69
C ILE A 47 -0.12 11.58 -15.23
N ALA A 48 -0.35 11.81 -13.93
CA ALA A 48 -0.47 13.15 -13.36
C ALA A 48 0.86 13.92 -13.32
N SER A 49 1.98 13.22 -13.11
CA SER A 49 3.33 13.80 -13.08
C SER A 49 3.92 14.04 -14.47
N GLY A 50 3.29 13.49 -15.52
CA GLY A 50 3.79 13.60 -16.87
C GLY A 50 4.98 12.68 -17.17
N GLU A 51 5.25 11.71 -16.31
CA GLU A 51 6.34 10.75 -16.52
C GLU A 51 6.01 9.72 -17.61
N ASN A 52 4.71 9.48 -17.86
CA ASN A 52 4.25 8.61 -18.92
C ASN A 52 3.78 9.41 -20.13
N LYS A 53 4.53 9.36 -21.23
CA LYS A 53 4.25 10.10 -22.46
C LYS A 53 3.11 9.51 -23.29
N ASP A 54 2.70 8.28 -23.01
CA ASP A 54 1.71 7.56 -23.80
C ASP A 54 0.27 7.91 -23.41
N TYR A 55 0.06 8.48 -22.21
CA TYR A 55 -1.27 8.78 -21.66
C TYR A 55 -1.66 10.26 -21.62
N GLY A 56 -1.04 11.09 -22.45
CA GLY A 56 -1.40 12.51 -22.48
C GLY A 56 -1.08 13.22 -21.15
N ILE A 57 -0.03 13.96 -21.14
CA ILE A 57 0.50 14.63 -19.96
C ILE A 57 -0.44 15.74 -19.54
N VAL A 58 -0.82 15.76 -18.27
CA VAL A 58 -1.43 16.94 -17.67
C VAL A 58 -0.33 17.98 -17.45
N SER A 59 -0.24 18.94 -18.33
CA SER A 59 0.76 19.99 -18.25
C SER A 59 0.45 21.00 -17.14
N GLY A 60 1.44 21.30 -16.29
CA GLY A 60 1.34 22.38 -15.30
C GLY A 60 0.45 22.08 -14.10
N ALA A 61 0.03 20.82 -13.87
CA ALA A 61 -0.71 20.43 -12.69
C ALA A 61 0.19 20.34 -11.45
N THR A 62 -0.42 20.56 -10.28
CA THR A 62 0.23 20.31 -8.99
C THR A 62 -0.16 18.92 -8.51
N VAL A 63 0.81 17.99 -8.39
CA VAL A 63 0.56 16.60 -7.99
C VAL A 63 0.77 16.43 -6.50
N LYS A 64 -0.27 15.97 -5.78
CA LYS A 64 -0.22 15.57 -4.37
C LYS A 64 -0.27 14.06 -4.25
N ARG A 65 0.77 13.45 -3.67
CA ARG A 65 0.94 12.01 -3.53
C ARG A 65 0.47 11.54 -2.17
N PHE A 66 -0.34 10.47 -2.16
CA PHE A 66 -0.88 9.85 -0.96
C PHE A 66 -0.53 8.37 -0.92
N LYS A 67 -0.40 7.81 0.28
CA LYS A 67 -0.09 6.38 0.46
C LYS A 67 -1.31 5.45 0.31
N ASN A 68 -2.51 6.02 0.39
CA ASN A 68 -3.76 5.29 0.23
C ASN A 68 -4.82 6.17 -0.46
N ALA A 69 -5.77 5.50 -1.09
CA ALA A 69 -6.81 6.15 -1.90
C ALA A 69 -7.72 7.04 -1.08
N SER A 70 -8.05 6.63 0.14
CA SER A 70 -8.95 7.39 0.98
C SER A 70 -8.40 8.72 1.44
N SER A 71 -7.12 8.80 1.71
CA SER A 71 -6.48 10.09 1.98
C SER A 71 -6.56 11.02 0.77
N ALA A 72 -6.42 10.49 -0.45
CA ALA A 72 -6.59 11.27 -1.67
C ALA A 72 -8.05 11.75 -1.84
N ILE A 73 -9.03 10.86 -1.61
CA ILE A 73 -10.47 11.22 -1.64
C ILE A 73 -10.82 12.25 -0.55
N MET A 74 -10.26 12.10 0.65
CA MET A 74 -10.46 13.08 1.73
C MET A 74 -9.89 14.45 1.35
N GLU A 75 -8.72 14.49 0.71
CA GLU A 75 -8.11 15.73 0.22
C GLU A 75 -9.01 16.43 -0.82
N LEU A 76 -9.63 15.65 -1.72
CA LEU A 76 -10.64 16.14 -2.68
C LEU A 76 -11.84 16.75 -1.93
N LYS A 77 -12.40 16.04 -0.97
CA LYS A 77 -13.56 16.51 -0.17
C LYS A 77 -13.24 17.78 0.61
N ASN A 78 -12.07 17.88 1.16
CA ASN A 78 -11.60 19.04 1.92
C ASN A 78 -11.16 20.21 1.03
N LYS A 79 -11.32 20.10 -0.30
CA LYS A 79 -10.92 21.10 -1.30
C LYS A 79 -9.40 21.37 -1.33
N GLY A 80 -8.62 20.45 -0.83
CA GLY A 80 -7.17 20.52 -0.93
C GLY A 80 -6.64 19.99 -2.26
N ALA A 81 -7.45 19.20 -2.98
CA ALA A 81 -7.25 18.84 -4.38
C ALA A 81 -8.49 19.20 -5.20
N ASP A 82 -8.30 19.43 -6.50
CA ASP A 82 -9.39 19.66 -7.44
C ASP A 82 -9.98 18.34 -7.92
N VAL A 83 -9.13 17.35 -8.19
CA VAL A 83 -9.50 16.01 -8.64
C VAL A 83 -8.62 14.94 -7.99
N VAL A 84 -9.08 13.69 -8.05
CA VAL A 84 -8.29 12.49 -7.80
C VAL A 84 -8.23 11.68 -9.09
N ILE A 85 -7.06 11.16 -9.46
CA ILE A 85 -6.94 10.15 -10.51
C ILE A 85 -6.66 8.82 -9.83
N ILE A 86 -7.47 7.81 -10.16
CA ILE A 86 -7.42 6.48 -9.54
C ILE A 86 -8.06 5.46 -10.48
N ASP A 87 -7.79 4.16 -10.25
CA ASP A 87 -8.41 3.06 -11.00
C ASP A 87 -9.94 3.18 -11.01
N THR A 88 -10.55 2.91 -12.16
CA THR A 88 -11.99 3.06 -12.37
C THR A 88 -12.82 2.30 -11.36
N ILE A 89 -12.46 1.03 -11.05
CA ILE A 89 -13.17 0.24 -10.04
C ILE A 89 -13.12 0.92 -8.66
N MET A 90 -11.95 1.41 -8.26
CA MET A 90 -11.80 2.11 -6.98
C MET A 90 -12.59 3.42 -6.98
N ALA A 91 -12.57 4.15 -8.08
CA ALA A 91 -13.36 5.38 -8.24
C ALA A 91 -14.86 5.12 -8.06
N GLU A 92 -15.40 4.07 -8.68
CA GLU A 92 -16.79 3.67 -8.55
C GLU A 92 -17.16 3.27 -7.12
N ILE A 93 -16.29 2.49 -6.45
CA ILE A 93 -16.50 2.10 -5.05
C ILE A 93 -16.56 3.35 -4.15
N TYR A 94 -15.61 4.27 -4.31
CA TYR A 94 -15.62 5.51 -3.51
C TYR A 94 -16.82 6.40 -3.79
N CYS A 95 -17.25 6.49 -5.05
CA CYS A 95 -18.43 7.27 -5.42
C CYS A 95 -19.74 6.69 -4.84
N ARG A 96 -19.83 5.35 -4.69
CA ARG A 96 -20.97 4.71 -4.02
C ARG A 96 -20.97 4.96 -2.51
N GLN A 97 -19.81 4.96 -1.89
CA GLN A 97 -19.66 5.08 -0.42
C GLN A 97 -19.56 6.53 0.08
N THR A 98 -19.39 7.48 -0.82
CA THR A 98 -19.06 8.87 -0.45
C THR A 98 -19.95 9.85 -1.20
N ASP A 99 -20.84 10.51 -0.48
CA ASP A 99 -21.67 11.56 -1.05
C ASP A 99 -20.86 12.77 -1.52
N GLY A 100 -21.33 13.39 -2.59
CA GLY A 100 -20.79 14.65 -3.09
C GLY A 100 -19.58 14.52 -4.00
N ILE A 101 -19.25 13.32 -4.44
CA ILE A 101 -18.24 13.06 -5.47
C ILE A 101 -18.83 12.24 -6.63
N LYS A 102 -18.22 12.37 -7.79
CA LYS A 102 -18.52 11.62 -9.02
C LYS A 102 -17.23 11.20 -9.68
N SER A 103 -17.30 10.22 -10.56
CA SER A 103 -16.16 9.79 -11.38
C SER A 103 -16.54 9.66 -12.84
N ILE A 104 -15.54 9.81 -13.69
CA ILE A 104 -15.63 9.53 -15.12
C ILE A 104 -14.41 8.73 -15.54
N PRO A 105 -14.58 7.58 -16.21
CA PRO A 105 -13.46 6.85 -16.79
C PRO A 105 -12.87 7.65 -17.95
N VAL A 106 -11.54 7.55 -18.12
CA VAL A 106 -10.81 8.24 -19.18
C VAL A 106 -10.35 7.21 -20.21
N GLU A 107 -10.80 7.37 -21.44
CA GLU A 107 -10.40 6.52 -22.56
C GLU A 107 -8.90 6.62 -22.85
N GLY A 108 -8.30 5.51 -23.33
CA GLY A 108 -6.88 5.44 -23.64
C GLY A 108 -5.99 5.20 -22.43
N THR A 109 -6.58 4.85 -21.28
CA THR A 109 -5.86 4.50 -20.05
C THR A 109 -6.00 3.02 -19.68
N GLU A 110 -6.43 2.21 -20.63
CA GLU A 110 -6.66 0.79 -20.43
C GLU A 110 -5.34 0.08 -20.08
N GLU A 111 -5.39 -0.76 -19.06
CA GLU A 111 -4.28 -1.52 -18.55
C GLU A 111 -4.65 -2.98 -18.34
N ASP A 112 -3.87 -3.86 -18.96
CA ASP A 112 -4.08 -5.29 -18.87
C ASP A 112 -3.45 -5.85 -17.59
N THR A 113 -4.25 -6.59 -16.84
CA THR A 113 -3.84 -7.28 -15.62
C THR A 113 -3.58 -8.76 -15.91
N VAL A 114 -2.41 -9.24 -15.51
CA VAL A 114 -1.91 -10.58 -15.78
C VAL A 114 -1.25 -11.17 -14.54
N PHE A 115 -1.18 -12.49 -14.44
CA PHE A 115 -0.33 -13.15 -13.44
C PHE A 115 1.13 -13.21 -13.94
N CYS A 116 2.06 -13.00 -13.02
CA CYS A 116 3.50 -13.13 -13.29
C CYS A 116 4.01 -14.49 -12.80
N VAL A 117 4.82 -15.15 -13.61
CA VAL A 117 5.53 -16.38 -13.23
C VAL A 117 7.04 -16.20 -13.45
N GLN A 118 7.84 -17.05 -12.81
CA GLN A 118 9.28 -17.07 -13.00
C GLN A 118 9.60 -17.29 -14.47
N LYS A 119 10.59 -16.61 -15.00
CA LYS A 119 11.06 -16.73 -16.38
C LYS A 119 11.39 -18.18 -16.73
N GLY A 120 10.82 -18.67 -17.83
CA GLY A 120 11.00 -20.04 -18.32
C GLY A 120 10.08 -21.08 -17.64
N ASN A 121 9.21 -20.68 -16.70
CA ASN A 121 8.24 -21.58 -16.07
C ASN A 121 6.94 -21.66 -16.89
N SER A 122 7.05 -22.20 -18.11
CA SER A 122 5.91 -22.34 -19.04
C SER A 122 4.78 -23.19 -18.48
N ASP A 123 5.10 -24.21 -17.70
CA ASP A 123 4.11 -25.12 -17.14
C ASP A 123 3.20 -24.42 -16.15
N CYS A 124 3.76 -23.54 -15.33
CA CYS A 124 3.00 -22.70 -14.41
C CYS A 124 2.12 -21.68 -15.15
N ALA A 125 2.67 -21.02 -16.18
CA ALA A 125 1.89 -20.10 -17.01
C ALA A 125 0.72 -20.81 -17.69
N GLN A 126 0.96 -22.00 -18.25
CA GLN A 126 -0.09 -22.81 -18.88
C GLN A 126 -1.17 -23.24 -17.88
N LEU A 127 -0.78 -23.68 -16.68
CA LEU A 127 -1.72 -24.05 -15.61
C LEU A 127 -2.62 -22.87 -15.22
N LEU A 128 -2.06 -21.66 -15.11
CA LEU A 128 -2.82 -20.45 -14.82
C LEU A 128 -3.80 -20.13 -15.95
N ASN A 129 -3.36 -20.19 -17.20
CA ASN A 129 -4.22 -19.93 -18.37
C ASN A 129 -5.36 -20.95 -18.48
N ASP A 130 -5.08 -22.22 -18.26
CA ASP A 130 -6.11 -23.28 -18.24
C ASP A 130 -7.11 -23.08 -17.07
N GLY A 131 -6.61 -22.61 -15.92
CA GLY A 131 -7.44 -22.23 -14.78
C GLY A 131 -8.34 -21.04 -15.10
N LEU A 132 -7.78 -19.96 -15.64
CA LEU A 132 -8.52 -18.76 -16.07
C LEU A 132 -9.62 -19.12 -17.09
N LYS A 133 -9.28 -19.93 -18.07
CA LYS A 133 -10.25 -20.40 -19.06
C LYS A 133 -11.42 -21.11 -18.40
N LYS A 134 -11.15 -22.05 -17.48
CA LYS A 134 -12.20 -22.80 -16.77
C LYS A 134 -13.13 -21.90 -15.94
N VAL A 135 -12.56 -20.91 -15.20
CA VAL A 135 -13.37 -20.02 -14.35
C VAL A 135 -14.19 -19.03 -15.18
N LYS A 136 -13.73 -18.68 -16.39
CA LYS A 136 -14.49 -17.88 -17.34
C LYS A 136 -15.61 -18.72 -17.99
N GLU A 137 -15.32 -19.95 -18.43
CA GLU A 137 -16.29 -20.83 -19.09
C GLU A 137 -17.41 -21.32 -18.16
N ASN A 138 -17.15 -21.51 -16.87
CA ASN A 138 -18.15 -21.97 -15.90
C ASN A 138 -18.91 -20.83 -15.19
N GLY A 139 -18.66 -19.57 -15.54
CA GLY A 139 -19.34 -18.41 -14.98
C GLY A 139 -18.82 -17.95 -13.62
N THR A 140 -17.88 -18.66 -12.99
CA THR A 140 -17.31 -18.27 -11.67
C THR A 140 -16.64 -16.91 -11.74
N TYR A 141 -15.99 -16.58 -12.86
CA TYR A 141 -15.38 -15.28 -13.05
C TYR A 141 -16.42 -14.16 -12.99
N ASP A 142 -17.53 -14.31 -13.69
CA ASP A 142 -18.60 -13.31 -13.75
C ASP A 142 -19.31 -13.17 -12.40
N GLU A 143 -19.52 -14.27 -11.68
CA GLU A 143 -20.06 -14.24 -10.32
C GLU A 143 -19.14 -13.48 -9.35
N LEU A 144 -17.84 -13.73 -9.40
CA LEU A 144 -16.86 -13.01 -8.56
C LEU A 144 -16.77 -11.53 -8.96
N TYR A 145 -16.77 -11.25 -10.25
CA TYR A 145 -16.75 -9.87 -10.73
C TYR A 145 -18.00 -9.11 -10.27
N ALA A 146 -19.19 -9.70 -10.46
CA ALA A 146 -20.43 -9.12 -9.97
C ALA A 146 -20.40 -8.91 -8.46
N LYS A 147 -19.98 -9.91 -7.70
CA LYS A 147 -19.92 -9.86 -6.24
C LYS A 147 -19.02 -8.73 -5.71
N TYR A 148 -17.84 -8.54 -6.30
CA TYR A 148 -16.85 -7.62 -5.73
C TYR A 148 -16.81 -6.25 -6.42
N PHE A 149 -17.28 -6.15 -7.68
CA PHE A 149 -17.11 -4.94 -8.46
C PHE A 149 -18.42 -4.30 -8.93
N SER A 150 -19.51 -5.06 -9.16
CA SER A 150 -20.77 -4.45 -9.63
C SER A 150 -21.59 -3.78 -8.53
N GLY A 151 -21.26 -4.01 -7.27
CA GLY A 151 -21.93 -3.39 -6.13
C GLY A 151 -23.34 -3.91 -5.86
N GLU A 152 -23.72 -5.08 -6.44
CA GLU A 152 -25.07 -5.62 -6.28
C GLU A 152 -25.30 -6.37 -4.96
N GLU A 153 -24.28 -6.81 -4.25
CA GLU A 153 -24.41 -7.36 -2.89
C GLU A 153 -23.03 -7.48 -2.22
N ASP A 154 -22.57 -6.49 -1.56
CA ASP A 154 -21.98 -6.60 -0.23
C ASP A 154 -21.67 -5.21 0.33
N ASP A 155 -22.51 -4.73 1.26
CA ASP A 155 -22.16 -3.66 2.21
C ASP A 155 -20.92 -4.00 3.06
N ASN A 156 -20.26 -5.12 2.77
CA ASN A 156 -19.12 -5.68 3.48
C ASN A 156 -17.78 -5.60 2.73
N VAL A 157 -17.68 -5.06 1.52
CA VAL A 157 -16.40 -4.50 1.08
C VAL A 157 -16.20 -3.19 1.83
N GLN A 158 -16.04 -3.31 3.12
CA GLN A 158 -15.46 -2.26 3.91
C GLN A 158 -14.04 -2.07 3.38
N ILE A 159 -13.90 -1.10 2.47
CA ILE A 159 -12.63 -0.40 2.39
C ILE A 159 -12.42 0.02 3.83
N THR A 160 -11.46 -0.60 4.49
CA THR A 160 -11.14 -0.38 5.89
C THR A 160 -10.61 1.03 6.05
N GLU A 161 -11.50 1.98 5.91
CA GLU A 161 -11.34 3.35 6.31
C GLU A 161 -12.20 3.61 7.51
N THR A 162 -11.64 3.20 8.56
CA THR A 162 -12.04 3.66 9.86
C THR A 162 -11.77 5.14 9.99
N GLN A 163 -12.70 5.91 9.49
CA GLN A 163 -13.04 7.15 10.18
C GLN A 163 -14.55 7.29 10.22
N ASP A 164 -15.18 6.39 10.94
CA ASP A 164 -16.47 6.66 11.50
C ASP A 164 -16.26 7.79 12.51
N LYS A 165 -16.63 9.02 12.12
CA LYS A 165 -16.49 10.24 12.95
C LYS A 165 -17.29 10.19 14.26
N ASN A 166 -18.00 9.10 14.53
CA ASN A 166 -18.82 8.87 15.72
C ASN A 166 -18.37 7.69 16.60
N VAL A 167 -17.25 7.04 16.28
CA VAL A 167 -16.71 6.01 17.16
C VAL A 167 -15.96 6.72 18.28
N GLY A 168 -16.56 6.84 19.46
CA GLY A 168 -15.89 7.38 20.65
C GLY A 168 -14.59 6.62 20.94
N ILE A 169 -13.74 7.20 21.81
CA ILE A 169 -12.39 6.67 22.15
C ILE A 169 -12.41 5.15 22.39
N PHE A 170 -13.46 4.59 23.00
CA PHE A 170 -13.61 3.16 23.23
C PHE A 170 -13.80 2.33 21.95
N GLY A 171 -14.52 2.85 20.96
CA GLY A 171 -14.68 2.17 19.67
C GLY A 171 -13.37 2.18 18.86
N THR A 172 -12.65 3.28 18.87
CA THR A 172 -11.32 3.38 18.26
C THR A 172 -10.34 2.42 18.93
N LEU A 173 -10.33 2.31 20.27
CA LEU A 173 -9.49 1.35 20.99
C LEU A 173 -9.87 -0.10 20.66
N LYS A 174 -11.18 -0.41 20.59
CA LYS A 174 -11.65 -1.74 20.20
C LYS A 174 -11.13 -2.10 18.80
N PHE A 175 -11.29 -1.20 17.83
CA PHE A 175 -10.80 -1.39 16.46
C PHE A 175 -9.28 -1.60 16.40
N ILE A 176 -8.50 -0.78 17.13
CA ILE A 176 -7.03 -0.86 17.10
C ILE A 176 -6.53 -2.15 17.75
N PHE A 177 -7.16 -2.61 18.84
CA PHE A 177 -6.63 -3.70 19.64
C PHE A 177 -7.38 -5.02 19.53
N VAL A 178 -8.68 -5.02 19.24
CA VAL A 178 -9.52 -6.23 19.35
C VAL A 178 -9.94 -6.76 18.00
N ASP A 179 -10.36 -5.89 17.08
CA ASP A 179 -10.88 -6.32 15.79
C ASP A 179 -9.77 -7.01 14.97
N GLU A 180 -10.14 -8.08 14.26
CA GLU A 180 -9.23 -8.93 13.49
C GLU A 180 -8.07 -9.54 14.30
N ASN A 181 -8.24 -9.68 15.62
CA ASN A 181 -7.20 -10.21 16.52
C ASN A 181 -5.87 -9.42 16.47
N ARG A 182 -5.92 -8.12 16.18
CA ARG A 182 -4.74 -7.26 16.04
C ARG A 182 -3.88 -7.20 17.32
N TRP A 183 -4.47 -7.42 18.48
CA TRP A 183 -3.74 -7.50 19.74
C TRP A 183 -2.58 -8.52 19.73
N GLN A 184 -2.69 -9.59 18.90
CA GLN A 184 -1.63 -10.58 18.76
C GLN A 184 -0.33 -9.99 18.19
N TYR A 185 -0.44 -9.04 17.26
CA TYR A 185 0.73 -8.35 16.70
C TYR A 185 1.45 -7.53 17.76
N TYR A 186 0.70 -6.87 18.66
CA TYR A 186 1.28 -6.08 19.75
C TYR A 186 1.95 -6.99 20.80
N VAL A 187 1.30 -8.09 21.17
CA VAL A 187 1.87 -9.08 22.12
C VAL A 187 3.12 -9.73 21.56
N ASN A 188 3.09 -10.14 20.30
CA ASN A 188 4.26 -10.73 19.65
C ASN A 188 5.40 -9.71 19.51
N GLY A 189 5.11 -8.47 19.14
CA GLY A 189 6.09 -7.39 19.10
C GLY A 189 6.71 -7.10 20.45
N LEU A 190 5.89 -7.04 21.51
CA LEU A 190 6.36 -6.87 22.89
C LEU A 190 7.25 -8.05 23.33
N GLY A 191 6.83 -9.28 23.03
CA GLY A 191 7.60 -10.48 23.31
C GLY A 191 8.98 -10.46 22.63
N THR A 192 9.03 -10.08 21.37
CA THR A 192 10.28 -9.94 20.61
C THR A 192 11.18 -8.87 21.22
N THR A 193 10.62 -7.73 21.60
CA THR A 193 11.37 -6.62 22.22
C THR A 193 11.96 -7.04 23.57
N LEU A 194 11.18 -7.72 24.40
CA LEU A 194 11.66 -8.24 25.70
C LEU A 194 12.79 -9.26 25.51
N LEU A 195 12.63 -10.18 24.55
CA LEU A 195 13.64 -11.20 24.27
C LEU A 195 14.97 -10.56 23.79
N VAL A 196 14.89 -9.61 22.86
CA VAL A 196 16.08 -8.89 22.37
C VAL A 196 16.74 -8.10 23.48
N SER A 197 15.96 -7.44 24.35
CA SER A 197 16.47 -6.69 25.49
C SER A 197 17.19 -7.59 26.48
N LEU A 198 16.62 -8.73 26.84
CA LEU A 198 17.25 -9.71 27.75
C LEU A 198 18.55 -10.26 27.14
N LEU A 199 18.54 -10.62 25.87
CA LEU A 199 19.77 -11.08 25.18
C LEU A 199 20.85 -10.00 25.19
N SER A 200 20.50 -8.75 24.95
CA SER A 200 21.44 -7.62 24.94
C SER A 200 22.07 -7.40 26.31
N VAL A 201 21.26 -7.48 27.37
CA VAL A 201 21.77 -7.40 28.76
C VAL A 201 22.72 -8.56 29.05
N PHE A 202 22.36 -9.79 28.66
CA PHE A 202 23.20 -10.96 28.87
C PHE A 202 24.55 -10.85 28.17
N VAL A 203 24.53 -10.44 26.87
CA VAL A 203 25.77 -10.22 26.10
C VAL A 203 26.59 -9.09 26.73
N GLY A 204 25.96 -8.00 27.18
CA GLY A 204 26.62 -6.88 27.82
C GLY A 204 27.31 -7.31 29.14
N LEU A 205 26.65 -8.15 29.95
CA LEU A 205 27.24 -8.71 31.19
C LEU A 205 28.45 -9.60 30.90
N LEU A 206 28.35 -10.46 29.87
CA LEU A 206 29.49 -11.33 29.48
C LEU A 206 30.69 -10.50 29.00
N LEU A 207 30.46 -9.50 28.16
CA LEU A 207 31.53 -8.62 27.68
C LEU A 207 32.14 -7.81 28.85
N GLY A 208 31.28 -7.27 29.72
CA GLY A 208 31.73 -6.58 30.93
C GLY A 208 32.58 -7.47 31.87
N LEU A 209 32.18 -8.74 32.04
CA LEU A 209 32.96 -9.72 32.82
C LEU A 209 34.35 -9.99 32.21
N ILE A 210 34.39 -10.16 30.86
CA ILE A 210 35.66 -10.37 30.13
C ILE A 210 36.59 -9.17 30.33
N VAL A 211 36.08 -7.95 30.17
CA VAL A 211 36.87 -6.73 30.39
C VAL A 211 37.33 -6.61 31.84
N ALA A 212 36.49 -6.93 32.83
CA ALA A 212 36.84 -6.93 34.24
C ALA A 212 37.97 -7.92 34.53
N ILE A 213 37.90 -9.15 34.01
CA ILE A 213 38.95 -10.17 34.18
C ILE A 213 40.27 -9.71 33.58
N ILE A 214 40.24 -9.13 32.38
CA ILE A 214 41.44 -8.58 31.70
C ILE A 214 42.06 -7.48 32.55
N ARG A 215 41.25 -6.58 33.10
CA ARG A 215 41.70 -5.48 33.98
C ARG A 215 42.34 -6.00 35.28
N ILE A 216 41.70 -6.92 35.99
CA ILE A 216 42.21 -7.50 37.20
C ILE A 216 43.57 -8.21 36.94
N ASN A 217 43.69 -8.94 35.84
CA ASN A 217 44.94 -9.65 35.51
C ASN A 217 46.05 -8.67 35.09
N ALA A 218 45.72 -7.54 34.44
CA ALA A 218 46.69 -6.49 34.10
C ALA A 218 47.24 -5.81 35.37
N ASP A 219 46.37 -5.48 36.32
CA ASP A 219 46.74 -4.86 37.61
C ASP A 219 47.61 -5.79 38.46
N ARG A 220 47.33 -7.10 38.49
CA ARG A 220 48.16 -8.08 39.19
C ARG A 220 49.57 -8.24 38.62
N LYS A 221 49.77 -8.04 37.31
CA LYS A 221 51.08 -8.22 36.66
C LYS A 221 51.94 -6.97 36.59
N GLY A 222 51.48 -5.82 37.07
CA GLY A 222 52.24 -4.57 37.11
C GLY A 222 52.69 -4.04 35.73
N LYS A 223 52.16 -4.60 34.66
CA LYS A 223 52.49 -4.20 33.28
C LYS A 223 51.37 -3.35 32.68
N LYS A 224 51.71 -2.16 32.17
CA LYS A 224 50.86 -1.39 31.30
C LYS A 224 50.68 -2.18 30.00
N THR A 225 49.69 -3.03 29.94
CA THR A 225 49.32 -3.84 28.76
C THR A 225 48.19 -3.09 28.04
N ILE A 226 47.99 -3.39 26.75
CA ILE A 226 46.91 -2.84 25.91
C ILE A 226 45.54 -2.83 26.62
N GLY A 227 45.30 -3.79 27.53
CA GLY A 227 44.08 -3.84 28.36
C GLY A 227 43.93 -2.66 29.32
N SER A 228 45.02 -1.99 29.76
CA SER A 228 44.90 -0.79 30.60
C SER A 228 44.54 0.45 29.81
N LEU A 229 44.80 0.49 28.50
CA LEU A 229 44.40 1.57 27.58
C LEU A 229 42.91 1.51 27.25
N ILE A 230 42.33 0.29 27.10
CA ILE A 230 40.90 0.10 26.80
C ILE A 230 40.01 0.40 28.01
N ALA A 231 40.56 0.29 29.22
CA ALA A 231 39.81 0.53 30.48
C ALA A 231 39.83 2.01 30.93
N THR A 232 40.43 2.90 30.16
CA THR A 232 40.53 4.33 30.46
C THR A 232 39.57 5.18 29.62
N PHE A 233 38.85 4.55 28.69
CA PHE A 233 37.72 5.11 27.93
C PHE A 233 36.41 4.45 28.38
#